data_4202fcb7aa3b427ab1395424bd09d1b9
#
_entry.id   4202fcb7aa3b427ab1395424bd09d1b9
#
_cell.length_a   1.000
_cell.length_b   1.000
_cell.length_c   1.000
_cell.angle_alpha   90.00
_cell.angle_beta   90.00
_cell.angle_gamma   90.00
#
_symmetry.space_group_name_H-M   'P 1'
#
loop_
_entity.id
_entity.type
_entity.pdbx_description
1 polymer ?
#
loop_
_entity_poly.entity_id
_entity_poly.type
_entity_poly.pdbx_seq_one_letter_code
_entity_poly.pdbx_strand_id
1 'polypeptide(L)'
;MPGVVFDRATSFYDATRGLPPGVAEQVRDQIALSTGAGRNTRFLEIGVGTGRIALPFVQIGADYTGADLSLPMVQVLRRKIAAIPEGVGRLKLALADAMALPFADASFDVVIMIHVLHLVSDWRQTLRECRRVLRDGGWLVLSSNESTDQKQRGAAANRVPDGPLLVRRKWNEIMNDLGQDRSRQQGGQWLTNEEVRNALAQMDAIVRHVTLAEYQHRPITAREMASLHRDRIFSSDWHHSDDVHAVASRRLAQWLEQEHPAPDVPYQAHVHFSVLLAHWPPVRQRNEGPNTG
;
A
#
# COMPACT_ATOMS: atom_id res chain seq x y z
N MET A 1 -11.82 -7.32 -15.33
CA MET A 1 -12.68 -7.13 -14.13
C MET A 1 -12.11 -5.96 -13.35
N PRO A 2 -12.90 -5.05 -12.79
CA PRO A 2 -12.36 -4.00 -11.94
C PRO A 2 -11.66 -4.63 -10.73
N GLY A 3 -10.65 -3.94 -10.20
CA GLY A 3 -9.93 -4.35 -8.99
C GLY A 3 -10.82 -4.35 -7.74
N VAL A 4 -10.23 -4.67 -6.58
CA VAL A 4 -10.94 -4.65 -5.29
C VAL A 4 -11.31 -3.22 -4.93
N VAL A 5 -12.60 -2.94 -4.75
CA VAL A 5 -13.11 -1.62 -4.37
C VAL A 5 -13.27 -1.54 -2.84
N PHE A 6 -12.78 -0.46 -2.24
CA PHE A 6 -12.72 -0.27 -0.78
C PHE A 6 -13.92 0.47 -0.19
N ASP A 7 -15.05 0.52 -0.87
CA ASP A 7 -16.27 1.22 -0.41
C ASP A 7 -16.69 0.79 1.00
N ARG A 8 -16.61 -0.52 1.27
CA ARG A 8 -16.95 -1.12 2.57
C ARG A 8 -16.05 -0.64 3.71
N ALA A 9 -14.79 -0.31 3.42
CA ALA A 9 -13.81 0.06 4.44
C ALA A 9 -13.94 1.51 4.92
N THR A 10 -14.72 2.33 4.26
CA THR A 10 -14.78 3.79 4.47
C THR A 10 -15.01 4.19 5.93
N SER A 11 -15.84 3.44 6.66
CA SER A 11 -16.19 3.75 8.05
C SER A 11 -15.12 3.37 9.07
N PHE A 12 -14.23 2.43 8.75
CA PHE A 12 -13.23 1.92 9.70
C PHE A 12 -11.79 2.05 9.19
N TYR A 13 -11.57 2.55 7.96
CA TYR A 13 -10.25 2.58 7.33
C TYR A 13 -9.22 3.37 8.14
N ASP A 14 -9.56 4.59 8.54
CA ASP A 14 -8.64 5.44 9.30
C ASP A 14 -8.29 4.85 10.67
N ALA A 15 -9.28 4.27 11.35
CA ALA A 15 -9.08 3.64 12.66
C ALA A 15 -8.21 2.38 12.60
N THR A 16 -8.26 1.63 11.47
CA THR A 16 -7.57 0.34 11.35
C THR A 16 -6.29 0.41 10.52
N ARG A 17 -6.13 1.44 9.68
CA ARG A 17 -5.01 1.61 8.73
C ARG A 17 -4.26 2.93 8.91
N GLY A 18 -4.68 3.76 9.87
CA GLY A 18 -3.99 5.01 10.19
C GLY A 18 -2.53 4.75 10.60
N LEU A 19 -1.67 5.72 10.34
CA LEU A 19 -0.30 5.76 10.82
C LEU A 19 -0.27 6.44 12.20
N PRO A 20 0.66 6.07 13.08
CA PRO A 20 0.87 6.82 14.32
C PRO A 20 1.18 8.30 14.04
N PRO A 21 0.91 9.20 15.01
CA PRO A 21 1.22 10.62 14.87
C PRO A 21 2.68 10.85 14.45
N GLY A 22 2.91 11.76 13.48
CA GLY A 22 4.23 12.11 12.96
C GLY A 22 4.79 11.15 11.91
N VAL A 23 4.27 9.93 11.77
CA VAL A 23 4.80 8.94 10.81
C VAL A 23 4.45 9.30 9.38
N ALA A 24 3.27 9.84 9.14
CA ALA A 24 2.86 10.26 7.80
C ALA A 24 3.72 11.43 7.28
N GLU A 25 4.09 12.34 8.16
CA GLU A 25 5.01 13.45 7.90
C GLU A 25 6.42 12.93 7.60
N GLN A 26 6.92 11.96 8.37
CA GLN A 26 8.22 11.30 8.10
C GLN A 26 8.21 10.63 6.72
N VAL A 27 7.15 9.91 6.38
CA VAL A 27 7.00 9.28 5.06
C VAL A 27 7.05 10.31 3.94
N ARG A 28 6.31 11.43 4.08
CA ARG A 28 6.36 12.57 3.14
C ARG A 28 7.80 13.10 2.97
N ASP A 29 8.47 13.40 4.08
CA ASP A 29 9.80 14.01 4.05
C ASP A 29 10.83 13.07 3.44
N GLN A 30 10.76 11.78 3.74
CA GLN A 30 11.64 10.78 3.16
C GLN A 30 11.35 10.52 1.66
N ILE A 31 10.09 10.60 1.21
CA ILE A 31 9.76 10.58 -0.21
C ILE A 31 10.38 11.80 -0.90
N ALA A 32 10.18 13.01 -0.35
CA ALA A 32 10.72 14.23 -0.92
C ALA A 32 12.27 14.18 -1.00
N LEU A 33 12.93 13.77 0.07
CA LEU A 33 14.39 13.61 0.10
C LEU A 33 14.89 12.59 -0.93
N SER A 34 14.25 11.43 -1.00
CA SER A 34 14.69 10.31 -1.84
C SER A 34 14.48 10.55 -3.33
N THR A 35 13.52 11.40 -3.69
CA THR A 35 13.16 11.74 -5.07
C THR A 35 13.70 13.10 -5.52
N GLY A 36 14.28 13.88 -4.62
CA GLY A 36 14.69 15.26 -4.87
C GLY A 36 13.51 16.21 -5.11
N ALA A 37 12.32 15.84 -4.59
CA ALA A 37 11.12 16.63 -4.78
C ALA A 37 11.19 17.99 -4.07
N GLY A 38 10.70 19.02 -4.75
CA GLY A 38 10.67 20.39 -4.28
C GLY A 38 9.33 21.09 -4.55
N ARG A 39 9.30 22.42 -4.43
CA ARG A 39 8.05 23.22 -4.55
C ARG A 39 7.27 23.01 -5.84
N ASN A 40 7.96 22.76 -6.96
CA ASN A 40 7.35 22.64 -8.28
C ASN A 40 7.12 21.17 -8.69
N THR A 41 7.32 20.24 -7.75
CA THR A 41 7.11 18.82 -8.02
C THR A 41 5.61 18.51 -8.10
N ARG A 42 5.20 17.90 -9.21
CA ARG A 42 3.84 17.43 -9.44
C ARG A 42 3.72 15.98 -8.99
N PHE A 43 2.96 15.77 -7.95
CA PHE A 43 2.71 14.45 -7.39
C PHE A 43 1.41 13.85 -7.92
N LEU A 44 1.42 12.55 -8.19
CA LEU A 44 0.22 11.73 -8.36
C LEU A 44 0.24 10.61 -7.33
N GLU A 45 -0.81 10.46 -6.54
CA GLU A 45 -1.04 9.27 -5.73
C GLU A 45 -2.16 8.43 -6.34
N ILE A 46 -1.86 7.17 -6.64
CA ILE A 46 -2.81 6.18 -7.13
C ILE A 46 -3.28 5.34 -5.94
N GLY A 47 -4.61 5.25 -5.77
CA GLY A 47 -5.22 4.69 -4.57
C GLY A 47 -5.10 5.64 -3.37
N VAL A 48 -5.41 6.91 -3.59
CA VAL A 48 -5.29 7.97 -2.57
C VAL A 48 -6.15 7.71 -1.32
N GLY A 49 -7.21 6.94 -1.45
CA GLY A 49 -8.11 6.53 -0.36
C GLY A 49 -8.65 7.72 0.43
N THR A 50 -8.50 7.65 1.74
CA THR A 50 -8.88 8.71 2.68
C THR A 50 -7.79 9.76 2.90
N GLY A 51 -6.66 9.70 2.15
CA GLY A 51 -5.60 10.69 2.15
C GLY A 51 -4.49 10.49 3.18
N ARG A 52 -4.27 9.26 3.64
CA ARG A 52 -3.24 8.95 4.64
C ARG A 52 -1.85 9.46 4.28
N ILE A 53 -1.47 9.37 2.99
CA ILE A 53 -0.20 9.87 2.47
C ILE A 53 -0.36 11.27 1.87
N ALA A 54 -1.46 11.56 1.17
CA ALA A 54 -1.71 12.84 0.51
C ALA A 54 -1.77 14.03 1.46
N LEU A 55 -2.47 13.89 2.60
CA LEU A 55 -2.74 15.02 3.49
C LEU A 55 -1.47 15.74 4.00
N PRO A 56 -0.41 15.05 4.45
CA PRO A 56 0.86 15.70 4.81
C PRO A 56 1.50 16.52 3.68
N PHE A 57 1.39 16.07 2.42
CA PHE A 57 1.88 16.84 1.27
C PHE A 57 1.03 18.08 1.00
N VAL A 58 -0.29 17.93 1.08
CA VAL A 58 -1.23 19.06 0.90
C VAL A 58 -0.99 20.13 1.96
N GLN A 59 -0.77 19.74 3.22
CA GLN A 59 -0.51 20.65 4.34
C GLN A 59 0.72 21.56 4.15
N ILE A 60 1.70 21.12 3.37
CA ILE A 60 2.90 21.92 3.05
C ILE A 60 2.81 22.63 1.69
N GLY A 61 1.65 22.60 1.04
CA GLY A 61 1.43 23.32 -0.22
C GLY A 61 1.90 22.62 -1.49
N ALA A 62 2.11 21.30 -1.48
CA ALA A 62 2.51 20.56 -2.65
C ALA A 62 1.44 20.57 -3.77
N ASP A 63 1.86 20.55 -5.05
CA ASP A 63 0.96 20.30 -6.19
C ASP A 63 0.67 18.78 -6.26
N TYR A 64 -0.48 18.40 -5.70
CA TYR A 64 -0.82 17.01 -5.48
C TYR A 64 -2.11 16.62 -6.21
N THR A 65 -2.05 15.47 -6.88
CA THR A 65 -3.22 14.85 -7.52
C THR A 65 -3.42 13.48 -6.91
N GLY A 66 -4.65 13.18 -6.49
CA GLY A 66 -5.06 11.87 -5.99
C GLY A 66 -6.01 11.19 -6.97
N ALA A 67 -5.78 9.93 -7.29
CA ALA A 67 -6.68 9.08 -8.06
C ALA A 67 -7.11 7.87 -7.20
N ASP A 68 -8.40 7.54 -7.23
CA ASP A 68 -8.94 6.35 -6.56
C ASP A 68 -10.12 5.80 -7.35
N LEU A 69 -10.36 4.49 -7.23
CA LEU A 69 -11.52 3.83 -7.84
C LEU A 69 -12.78 3.95 -6.97
N SER A 70 -12.62 4.18 -5.66
CA SER A 70 -13.70 4.25 -4.68
C SER A 70 -14.19 5.69 -4.48
N LEU A 71 -15.38 5.98 -4.99
CA LEU A 71 -16.03 7.28 -4.76
C LEU A 71 -16.26 7.56 -3.26
N PRO A 72 -16.71 6.63 -2.42
CA PRO A 72 -16.83 6.87 -0.98
C PRO A 72 -15.52 7.25 -0.29
N MET A 73 -14.38 6.64 -0.66
CA MET A 73 -13.06 7.02 -0.14
C MET A 73 -12.71 8.46 -0.52
N VAL A 74 -12.88 8.81 -1.80
CA VAL A 74 -12.66 10.19 -2.29
C VAL A 74 -13.55 11.19 -1.57
N GLN A 75 -14.79 10.84 -1.25
CA GLN A 75 -15.71 11.72 -0.50
C GLN A 75 -15.24 11.94 0.95
N VAL A 76 -14.70 10.93 1.63
CA VAL A 76 -14.08 11.10 2.95
C VAL A 76 -12.89 12.05 2.85
N LEU A 77 -12.01 11.84 1.89
CA LEU A 77 -10.85 12.72 1.68
C LEU A 77 -11.27 14.18 1.40
N ARG A 78 -12.27 14.39 0.56
CA ARG A 78 -12.83 15.74 0.31
C ARG A 78 -13.29 16.44 1.58
N ARG A 79 -13.96 15.72 2.49
CA ARG A 79 -14.38 16.29 3.79
C ARG A 79 -13.19 16.67 4.66
N LYS A 80 -12.13 15.85 4.68
CA LYS A 80 -10.90 16.15 5.42
C LYS A 80 -10.19 17.39 4.86
N ILE A 81 -10.13 17.52 3.54
CA ILE A 81 -9.51 18.68 2.87
C ILE A 81 -10.30 19.96 3.17
N ALA A 82 -11.63 19.89 3.13
CA ALA A 82 -12.49 21.05 3.45
C ALA A 82 -12.31 21.57 4.88
N ALA A 83 -11.76 20.75 5.79
CA ALA A 83 -11.43 21.15 7.16
C ALA A 83 -10.02 21.74 7.30
N ILE A 84 -9.18 21.74 6.23
CA ILE A 84 -7.87 22.37 6.22
C ILE A 84 -8.05 23.88 5.96
N PRO A 85 -7.36 24.76 6.72
CA PRO A 85 -7.47 26.21 6.52
C PRO A 85 -7.15 26.63 5.08
N GLU A 86 -7.83 27.69 4.60
CA GLU A 86 -7.56 28.27 3.29
C GLU A 86 -6.08 28.73 3.18
N GLY A 87 -5.48 28.56 2.00
CA GLY A 87 -4.09 28.97 1.73
C GLY A 87 -3.06 27.82 1.80
N VAL A 88 -3.47 26.65 2.25
CA VAL A 88 -2.68 25.41 2.19
C VAL A 88 -2.93 24.72 0.84
N GLY A 89 -2.02 23.88 0.37
CA GLY A 89 -1.99 23.31 -0.99
C GLY A 89 -3.31 22.75 -1.50
N ARG A 90 -3.42 22.65 -2.82
CA ARG A 90 -4.62 22.16 -3.50
C ARG A 90 -4.44 20.70 -3.86
N LEU A 91 -5.38 19.85 -3.42
CA LEU A 91 -5.49 18.46 -3.86
C LEU A 91 -6.52 18.38 -5.01
N LYS A 92 -6.05 17.97 -6.18
CA LYS A 92 -6.90 17.58 -7.30
C LYS A 92 -7.29 16.13 -7.13
N LEU A 93 -8.57 15.78 -7.36
CA LEU A 93 -9.07 14.42 -7.17
C LEU A 93 -9.72 13.91 -8.45
N ALA A 94 -9.35 12.69 -8.85
CA ALA A 94 -9.93 11.97 -9.97
C ALA A 94 -10.50 10.62 -9.49
N LEU A 95 -11.69 10.27 -9.97
CA LEU A 95 -12.20 8.90 -9.88
C LEU A 95 -11.64 8.14 -11.07
N ALA A 96 -10.72 7.18 -10.85
CA ALA A 96 -9.98 6.56 -11.93
C ALA A 96 -9.55 5.13 -11.60
N ASP A 97 -9.49 4.29 -12.65
CA ASP A 97 -8.86 2.99 -12.60
C ASP A 97 -7.33 3.15 -12.80
N ALA A 98 -6.55 2.52 -11.93
CA ALA A 98 -5.09 2.52 -12.01
C ALA A 98 -4.55 1.91 -13.32
N MET A 99 -5.34 1.07 -14.00
CA MET A 99 -4.99 0.44 -15.27
C MET A 99 -5.28 1.32 -16.49
N ALA A 100 -5.97 2.48 -16.31
CA ALA A 100 -6.33 3.43 -17.37
C ALA A 100 -6.46 4.83 -16.77
N LEU A 101 -5.33 5.47 -16.47
CA LEU A 101 -5.29 6.77 -15.82
C LEU A 101 -5.72 7.90 -16.77
N PRO A 102 -6.64 8.80 -16.36
CA PRO A 102 -7.15 9.88 -17.20
C PRO A 102 -6.22 11.09 -17.25
N PHE A 103 -4.90 10.84 -17.33
CA PHE A 103 -3.89 11.88 -17.36
C PHE A 103 -3.05 11.76 -18.63
N ALA A 104 -2.56 12.88 -19.13
CA ALA A 104 -1.67 12.91 -20.29
C ALA A 104 -0.30 12.28 -19.94
N ASP A 105 0.42 11.86 -20.96
CA ASP A 105 1.79 11.36 -20.84
C ASP A 105 2.69 12.42 -20.19
N ALA A 106 3.70 11.99 -19.46
CA ALA A 106 4.71 12.86 -18.86
C ALA A 106 4.15 14.03 -18.00
N SER A 107 3.00 13.81 -17.33
CA SER A 107 2.31 14.84 -16.54
C SER A 107 2.85 15.03 -15.14
N PHE A 108 3.53 14.01 -14.59
CA PHE A 108 3.94 13.98 -13.19
C PHE A 108 5.43 13.74 -13.02
N ASP A 109 5.97 14.27 -11.93
CA ASP A 109 7.37 14.12 -11.54
C ASP A 109 7.56 12.94 -10.59
N VAL A 110 6.57 12.70 -9.72
CA VAL A 110 6.56 11.59 -8.75
C VAL A 110 5.17 10.95 -8.76
N VAL A 111 5.13 9.63 -8.98
CA VAL A 111 3.94 8.80 -8.81
C VAL A 111 4.10 7.97 -7.53
N ILE A 112 3.08 7.98 -6.67
CA ILE A 112 3.05 7.26 -5.40
C ILE A 112 1.94 6.22 -5.47
N MET A 113 2.24 4.97 -5.09
CA MET A 113 1.27 3.88 -5.01
C MET A 113 1.55 3.03 -3.77
N ILE A 114 0.82 3.27 -2.69
CA ILE A 114 1.02 2.63 -1.40
C ILE A 114 -0.12 1.66 -1.10
N HIS A 115 0.21 0.36 -1.01
CA HIS A 115 -0.74 -0.74 -0.74
C HIS A 115 -1.88 -0.87 -1.76
N VAL A 116 -1.61 -0.62 -3.05
CA VAL A 116 -2.61 -0.70 -4.13
C VAL A 116 -2.28 -1.77 -5.16
N LEU A 117 -1.01 -1.99 -5.49
CA LEU A 117 -0.61 -2.84 -6.62
C LEU A 117 -1.16 -4.28 -6.53
N HIS A 118 -1.35 -4.81 -5.32
CA HIS A 118 -1.92 -6.14 -5.08
C HIS A 118 -3.45 -6.18 -5.25
N LEU A 119 -4.12 -5.05 -5.40
CA LEU A 119 -5.58 -4.94 -5.53
C LEU A 119 -6.05 -4.84 -6.98
N VAL A 120 -5.14 -4.52 -7.91
CA VAL A 120 -5.46 -4.38 -9.33
C VAL A 120 -5.45 -5.73 -10.04
N SER A 121 -6.26 -5.89 -11.08
CA SER A 121 -6.36 -7.16 -11.82
C SER A 121 -5.19 -7.37 -12.80
N ASP A 122 -4.62 -6.30 -13.34
CA ASP A 122 -3.40 -6.32 -14.18
C ASP A 122 -2.38 -5.31 -13.64
N TRP A 123 -1.52 -5.79 -12.73
CA TRP A 123 -0.49 -4.98 -12.14
C TRP A 123 0.60 -4.54 -13.14
N ARG A 124 0.83 -5.33 -14.20
CA ARG A 124 1.78 -4.96 -15.25
C ARG A 124 1.25 -3.80 -16.08
N GLN A 125 -0.05 -3.81 -16.42
CA GLN A 125 -0.69 -2.67 -17.07
C GLN A 125 -0.65 -1.43 -16.18
N THR A 126 -0.88 -1.58 -14.89
CA THR A 126 -0.77 -0.49 -13.92
C THR A 126 0.64 0.11 -13.89
N LEU A 127 1.70 -0.71 -13.92
CA LEU A 127 3.08 -0.20 -14.00
C LEU A 127 3.34 0.53 -15.31
N ARG A 128 2.77 0.06 -16.45
CA ARG A 128 2.86 0.79 -17.74
C ARG A 128 2.18 2.15 -17.68
N GLU A 129 1.00 2.24 -17.04
CA GLU A 129 0.31 3.52 -16.83
C GLU A 129 1.10 4.46 -15.91
N CYS A 130 1.68 3.94 -14.82
CA CYS A 130 2.58 4.73 -13.96
C CYS A 130 3.74 5.31 -14.78
N ARG A 131 4.39 4.48 -15.63
CA ARG A 131 5.49 4.96 -16.48
C ARG A 131 5.03 5.96 -17.53
N ARG A 132 3.86 5.75 -18.15
CA ARG A 132 3.31 6.66 -19.15
C ARG A 132 3.09 8.07 -18.61
N VAL A 133 2.49 8.17 -17.42
CA VAL A 133 2.18 9.47 -16.81
C VAL A 133 3.39 10.15 -16.17
N LEU A 134 4.48 9.40 -15.91
CA LEU A 134 5.74 9.94 -15.41
C LEU A 134 6.55 10.57 -16.55
N ARG A 135 7.10 11.77 -16.29
CA ARG A 135 8.09 12.37 -17.18
C ARG A 135 9.42 11.60 -17.15
N ASP A 136 10.28 11.86 -18.11
CA ASP A 136 11.67 11.40 -18.04
C ASP A 136 12.36 12.05 -16.84
N GLY A 137 13.17 11.27 -16.12
CA GLY A 137 13.71 11.67 -14.83
C GLY A 137 12.73 11.54 -13.65
N GLY A 138 11.52 11.02 -13.87
CA GLY A 138 10.50 10.85 -12.85
C GLY A 138 10.73 9.65 -11.93
N TRP A 139 9.99 9.61 -10.83
CA TRP A 139 10.09 8.60 -9.79
C TRP A 139 8.76 7.90 -9.54
N LEU A 140 8.80 6.59 -9.38
CA LEU A 140 7.68 5.79 -8.90
C LEU A 140 8.01 5.27 -7.50
N VAL A 141 7.11 5.53 -6.54
CA VAL A 141 7.19 5.10 -5.14
C VAL A 141 6.15 4.01 -4.93
N LEU A 142 6.58 2.77 -4.79
CA LEU A 142 5.69 1.62 -4.57
C LEU A 142 5.88 1.06 -3.17
N SER A 143 4.80 0.70 -2.45
CA SER A 143 4.93 -0.04 -1.20
C SER A 143 5.67 -1.35 -1.41
N SER A 144 6.65 -1.61 -0.54
CA SER A 144 7.33 -2.91 -0.49
C SER A 144 6.42 -3.95 0.16
N ASN A 145 6.42 -5.15 -0.41
CA ASN A 145 5.71 -6.31 0.14
C ASN A 145 6.62 -7.19 1.03
N GLU A 146 7.83 -6.73 1.33
CA GLU A 146 8.65 -7.39 2.34
C GLU A 146 7.99 -7.19 3.70
N SER A 147 7.36 -8.24 4.19
CA SER A 147 6.89 -8.22 5.56
C SER A 147 8.11 -8.13 6.48
N THR A 148 7.99 -7.32 7.53
CA THR A 148 8.97 -7.19 8.62
C THR A 148 9.37 -8.55 9.18
N ASP A 149 8.48 -9.53 9.07
CA ASP A 149 8.67 -10.93 9.46
C ASP A 149 9.76 -11.66 8.66
N GLN A 150 10.03 -11.32 7.40
CA GLN A 150 11.04 -12.04 6.62
C GLN A 150 12.47 -11.70 7.04
N LYS A 151 12.73 -10.43 7.40
CA LYS A 151 14.04 -10.04 7.98
C LYS A 151 14.22 -10.56 9.40
N GLN A 152 13.14 -10.64 10.18
CA GLN A 152 13.17 -11.22 11.53
C GLN A 152 13.24 -12.75 11.53
N ARG A 153 12.76 -13.44 10.49
CA ARG A 153 12.88 -14.91 10.35
C ARG A 153 14.32 -15.39 10.26
N GLY A 154 15.24 -14.61 9.68
CA GLY A 154 16.67 -14.93 9.65
C GLY A 154 17.37 -14.79 11.01
N ALA A 155 16.86 -13.96 11.90
CA ALA A 155 17.47 -13.67 13.21
C ALA A 155 16.78 -14.37 14.39
N ALA A 156 15.62 -15.00 14.20
CA ALA A 156 14.77 -15.50 15.28
C ALA A 156 14.20 -16.91 15.01
N ALA A 157 15.00 -17.82 14.49
CA ALA A 157 14.58 -19.22 14.30
C ALA A 157 14.09 -19.92 15.59
N ASN A 158 14.33 -19.32 16.77
CA ASN A 158 13.95 -19.86 18.09
C ASN A 158 12.94 -18.99 18.87
N ARG A 159 12.31 -17.98 18.28
CA ARG A 159 11.25 -17.22 18.97
C ARG A 159 9.88 -17.83 18.70
N VAL A 160 9.11 -18.01 19.77
CA VAL A 160 7.67 -18.31 19.68
C VAL A 160 7.03 -17.24 18.79
N PRO A 161 6.29 -17.62 17.71
CA PRO A 161 5.61 -16.65 16.87
C PRO A 161 4.70 -15.76 17.74
N ASP A 162 4.65 -14.46 17.43
CA ASP A 162 3.75 -13.56 18.14
C ASP A 162 2.29 -14.00 17.97
N GLY A 163 1.47 -13.74 19.01
CA GLY A 163 0.08 -14.18 19.03
C GLY A 163 -0.74 -13.74 17.81
N PRO A 164 -0.67 -12.47 17.37
CA PRO A 164 -1.32 -12.01 16.15
C PRO A 164 -0.89 -12.73 14.88
N LEU A 165 0.39 -13.10 14.74
CA LEU A 165 0.88 -13.86 13.60
C LEU A 165 0.37 -15.31 13.61
N LEU A 166 0.29 -15.94 14.79
CA LEU A 166 -0.31 -17.26 14.95
C LEU A 166 -1.77 -17.25 14.51
N VAL A 167 -2.55 -16.24 14.89
CA VAL A 167 -3.94 -16.07 14.44
C VAL A 167 -4.04 -16.00 12.92
N ARG A 168 -3.20 -15.18 12.27
CA ARG A 168 -3.18 -15.06 10.81
C ARG A 168 -2.85 -16.38 10.12
N ARG A 169 -1.89 -17.15 10.67
CA ARG A 169 -1.55 -18.47 10.15
C ARG A 169 -2.73 -19.43 10.29
N LYS A 170 -3.33 -19.49 11.48
CA LYS A 170 -4.48 -20.36 11.75
C LYS A 170 -5.70 -20.01 10.89
N TRP A 171 -5.98 -18.72 10.72
CA TRP A 171 -7.02 -18.27 9.79
C TRP A 171 -6.78 -18.81 8.38
N ASN A 172 -5.56 -18.68 7.86
CA ASN A 172 -5.22 -19.19 6.53
C ASN A 172 -5.35 -20.72 6.43
N GLU A 173 -4.94 -21.49 7.45
CA GLU A 173 -5.15 -22.94 7.52
C GLU A 173 -6.63 -23.28 7.44
N ILE A 174 -7.45 -22.66 8.29
CA ILE A 174 -8.91 -22.88 8.32
C ILE A 174 -9.54 -22.56 6.96
N MET A 175 -9.15 -21.46 6.32
CA MET A 175 -9.67 -21.06 5.03
C MET A 175 -9.28 -22.05 3.93
N ASN A 176 -8.05 -22.57 3.95
CA ASN A 176 -7.60 -23.59 3.02
C ASN A 176 -8.37 -24.92 3.21
N ASP A 177 -8.60 -25.34 4.46
CA ASP A 177 -9.40 -26.52 4.80
C ASP A 177 -10.85 -26.40 4.31
N LEU A 178 -11.38 -25.18 4.25
CA LEU A 178 -12.71 -24.88 3.70
C LEU A 178 -12.69 -24.70 2.16
N GLY A 179 -11.59 -25.06 1.50
CA GLY A 179 -11.46 -24.97 0.05
C GLY A 179 -11.30 -23.56 -0.49
N GLN A 180 -10.97 -22.59 0.38
CA GLN A 180 -10.77 -21.19 0.01
C GLN A 180 -9.28 -20.92 -0.28
N ASP A 181 -8.76 -21.55 -1.34
CA ASP A 181 -7.37 -21.37 -1.75
C ASP A 181 -7.12 -19.94 -2.25
N ARG A 182 -6.23 -19.22 -1.59
CA ARG A 182 -5.82 -17.86 -1.96
C ARG A 182 -5.16 -17.77 -3.34
N SER A 183 -4.53 -18.83 -3.82
CA SER A 183 -3.90 -18.87 -5.13
C SER A 183 -4.91 -18.80 -6.29
N ARG A 184 -6.18 -19.13 -6.02
CA ARG A 184 -7.28 -19.17 -6.99
C ARG A 184 -8.22 -17.98 -6.90
N GLN A 185 -8.07 -17.10 -5.91
CA GLN A 185 -8.98 -15.95 -5.74
C GLN A 185 -8.61 -14.85 -6.74
N GLN A 186 -9.56 -14.56 -7.63
CA GLN A 186 -9.46 -13.45 -8.59
C GLN A 186 -9.38 -12.12 -7.82
N GLY A 187 -8.30 -11.34 -8.04
CA GLY A 187 -8.23 -9.94 -7.65
C GLY A 187 -7.17 -9.54 -6.63
N GLY A 188 -6.38 -10.45 -6.07
CA GLY A 188 -5.27 -10.09 -5.19
C GLY A 188 -4.07 -11.00 -5.43
N GLN A 189 -3.15 -10.61 -6.29
CA GLN A 189 -1.87 -11.31 -6.42
C GLN A 189 -0.91 -10.84 -5.32
N TRP A 190 -0.46 -11.77 -4.49
CA TRP A 190 0.67 -11.50 -3.60
C TRP A 190 1.95 -11.44 -4.43
N LEU A 191 2.26 -10.23 -4.91
CA LEU A 191 3.48 -9.97 -5.66
C LEU A 191 4.65 -9.93 -4.70
N THR A 192 5.72 -10.63 -5.03
CA THR A 192 7.00 -10.46 -4.35
C THR A 192 7.68 -9.17 -4.82
N ASN A 193 8.52 -8.58 -3.97
CA ASN A 193 9.35 -7.45 -4.40
C ASN A 193 10.24 -7.80 -5.58
N GLU A 194 10.65 -9.05 -5.70
CA GLU A 194 11.48 -9.51 -6.82
C GLU A 194 10.71 -9.48 -8.14
N GLU A 195 9.47 -9.99 -8.17
CA GLU A 195 8.63 -9.93 -9.38
C GLU A 195 8.38 -8.49 -9.84
N VAL A 196 8.08 -7.58 -8.90
CA VAL A 196 7.87 -6.16 -9.19
C VAL A 196 9.16 -5.51 -9.68
N ARG A 197 10.29 -5.78 -9.02
CA ARG A 197 11.61 -5.26 -9.41
C ARG A 197 12.02 -5.71 -10.81
N ASN A 198 11.82 -7.00 -11.12
CA ASN A 198 12.12 -7.56 -12.42
C ASN A 198 11.26 -6.92 -13.54
N ALA A 199 9.96 -6.71 -13.27
CA ALA A 199 9.09 -6.03 -14.24
C ALA A 199 9.49 -4.58 -14.46
N LEU A 200 9.87 -3.85 -13.41
CA LEU A 200 10.35 -2.47 -13.52
C LEU A 200 11.71 -2.40 -14.25
N ALA A 201 12.61 -3.35 -13.99
CA ALA A 201 13.88 -3.44 -14.70
C ALA A 201 13.70 -3.72 -16.21
N GLN A 202 12.70 -4.54 -16.59
CA GLN A 202 12.31 -4.76 -18.00
C GLN A 202 11.76 -3.49 -18.68
N MET A 203 11.39 -2.48 -17.88
CA MET A 203 10.98 -1.16 -18.36
C MET A 203 12.11 -0.11 -18.23
N ASP A 204 13.37 -0.55 -18.11
CA ASP A 204 14.57 0.27 -17.98
C ASP A 204 14.61 1.16 -16.72
N ALA A 205 13.89 0.77 -15.66
CA ALA A 205 13.94 1.48 -14.39
C ALA A 205 15.12 1.04 -13.53
N ILE A 206 15.76 2.01 -12.85
CA ILE A 206 16.69 1.74 -11.75
C ILE A 206 15.86 1.64 -10.46
N VAL A 207 15.92 0.50 -9.77
CA VAL A 207 15.08 0.22 -8.61
C VAL A 207 15.91 0.10 -7.34
N ARG A 208 15.53 0.85 -6.30
CA ARG A 208 16.12 0.80 -4.95
C ARG A 208 15.05 0.47 -3.91
N HIS A 209 15.43 -0.24 -2.85
CA HIS A 209 14.58 -0.45 -1.67
C HIS A 209 14.96 0.60 -0.61
N VAL A 210 13.97 1.29 -0.06
CA VAL A 210 14.18 2.37 0.91
C VAL A 210 13.18 2.23 2.04
N THR A 211 13.63 2.37 3.29
CA THR A 211 12.76 2.51 4.47
C THR A 211 12.46 4.00 4.66
N LEU A 212 11.18 4.36 4.58
CA LEU A 212 10.71 5.74 4.71
C LEU A 212 10.45 6.14 6.17
N ALA A 213 10.03 5.19 7.00
CA ALA A 213 9.80 5.40 8.43
C ALA A 213 9.92 4.08 9.20
N GLU A 214 10.27 4.18 10.46
CA GLU A 214 10.24 3.08 11.41
C GLU A 214 9.39 3.50 12.61
N TYR A 215 8.47 2.64 13.03
CA TYR A 215 7.58 2.95 14.13
C TYR A 215 7.09 1.68 14.83
N GLN A 216 6.62 1.86 16.05
CA GLN A 216 5.92 0.81 16.77
C GLN A 216 4.41 0.90 16.48
N HIS A 217 3.84 -0.21 16.04
CA HIS A 217 2.38 -0.31 15.93
C HIS A 217 1.76 -0.31 17.34
N ARG A 218 0.50 0.11 17.46
CA ARG A 218 -0.19 -0.07 18.75
C ARG A 218 -0.16 -1.54 19.16
N PRO A 219 -0.05 -1.83 20.45
CA PRO A 219 -0.15 -3.21 20.92
C PRO A 219 -1.48 -3.85 20.48
N ILE A 220 -1.43 -5.12 20.08
CA ILE A 220 -2.60 -5.89 19.67
C ILE A 220 -2.50 -7.30 20.26
N THR A 221 -3.61 -7.85 20.73
CA THR A 221 -3.68 -9.22 21.22
C THR A 221 -4.08 -10.21 20.11
N ALA A 222 -3.87 -11.51 20.36
CA ALA A 222 -4.37 -12.54 19.45
C ALA A 222 -5.91 -12.51 19.37
N ARG A 223 -6.58 -12.27 20.51
CA ARG A 223 -8.05 -12.13 20.56
C ARG A 223 -8.55 -10.96 19.72
N GLU A 224 -7.87 -9.82 19.81
CA GLU A 224 -8.20 -8.67 18.97
C GLU A 224 -7.97 -8.96 17.48
N MET A 225 -6.86 -9.61 17.11
CA MET A 225 -6.60 -10.02 15.73
C MET A 225 -7.68 -10.97 15.19
N ALA A 226 -8.14 -11.93 16.01
CA ALA A 226 -9.24 -12.82 15.62
C ALA A 226 -10.56 -12.05 15.40
N SER A 227 -10.82 -11.02 16.23
CA SER A 227 -11.97 -10.13 16.03
C SER A 227 -11.89 -9.36 14.71
N LEU A 228 -10.71 -8.87 14.31
CA LEU A 228 -10.54 -8.19 13.02
C LEU A 228 -10.87 -9.10 11.82
N HIS A 229 -10.53 -10.40 11.88
CA HIS A 229 -10.95 -11.37 10.87
C HIS A 229 -12.47 -11.59 10.91
N ARG A 230 -13.04 -11.84 12.09
CA ARG A 230 -14.50 -12.01 12.27
C ARG A 230 -15.29 -10.83 11.70
N ASP A 231 -14.83 -9.62 11.94
CA ASP A 231 -15.49 -8.39 11.53
C ASP A 231 -15.13 -7.98 10.08
N ARG A 232 -14.41 -8.84 9.37
CA ARG A 232 -13.97 -8.65 7.96
C ARG A 232 -13.27 -7.31 7.73
N ILE A 233 -12.36 -6.94 8.62
CA ILE A 233 -11.57 -5.71 8.48
C ILE A 233 -10.53 -5.83 7.36
N PHE A 234 -10.06 -7.04 7.08
CA PHE A 234 -9.09 -7.30 6.00
C PHE A 234 -9.80 -7.54 4.66
N SER A 235 -9.30 -6.92 3.59
CA SER A 235 -9.84 -7.09 2.24
C SER A 235 -9.79 -8.55 1.76
N SER A 236 -8.85 -9.34 2.26
CA SER A 236 -8.78 -10.79 2.01
C SER A 236 -10.03 -11.55 2.45
N ASP A 237 -10.78 -11.01 3.41
CA ASP A 237 -11.95 -11.68 3.99
C ASP A 237 -13.26 -11.30 3.29
N TRP A 238 -13.22 -10.33 2.35
CA TRP A 238 -14.43 -9.81 1.69
C TRP A 238 -15.01 -10.71 0.60
N HIS A 239 -14.16 -11.58 0.05
CA HIS A 239 -14.55 -12.44 -1.10
C HIS A 239 -15.19 -13.77 -0.67
N HIS A 240 -15.23 -14.07 0.63
CA HIS A 240 -15.80 -15.30 1.13
C HIS A 240 -17.31 -15.14 1.35
N SER A 241 -18.08 -16.21 1.04
CA SER A 241 -19.50 -16.24 1.38
C SER A 241 -19.72 -16.13 2.89
N ASP A 242 -20.89 -15.66 3.31
CA ASP A 242 -21.20 -15.48 4.72
C ASP A 242 -21.14 -16.81 5.50
N ASP A 243 -21.57 -17.93 4.88
CA ASP A 243 -21.52 -19.25 5.50
C ASP A 243 -20.09 -19.72 5.75
N VAL A 244 -19.22 -19.63 4.74
CA VAL A 244 -17.80 -20.01 4.87
C VAL A 244 -17.12 -19.14 5.94
N HIS A 245 -17.34 -17.83 5.89
CA HIS A 245 -16.75 -16.92 6.86
C HIS A 245 -17.25 -17.17 8.29
N ALA A 246 -18.54 -17.46 8.48
CA ALA A 246 -19.10 -17.79 9.78
C ALA A 246 -18.51 -19.11 10.35
N VAL A 247 -18.32 -20.13 9.49
CA VAL A 247 -17.65 -21.38 9.90
C VAL A 247 -16.21 -21.12 10.28
N ALA A 248 -15.48 -20.38 9.45
CA ALA A 248 -14.07 -20.06 9.73
C ALA A 248 -13.91 -19.26 11.04
N SER A 249 -14.77 -18.27 11.28
CA SER A 249 -14.75 -17.46 12.50
C SER A 249 -15.01 -18.31 13.75
N ARG A 250 -15.95 -19.25 13.71
CA ARG A 250 -16.19 -20.19 14.83
C ARG A 250 -15.01 -21.11 15.09
N ARG A 251 -14.40 -21.69 14.05
CA ARG A 251 -13.21 -22.54 14.18
C ARG A 251 -12.03 -21.76 14.77
N LEU A 252 -11.82 -20.51 14.30
CA LEU A 252 -10.76 -19.65 14.83
C LEU A 252 -10.98 -19.32 16.30
N ALA A 253 -12.22 -18.97 16.69
CA ALA A 253 -12.56 -18.69 18.09
C ALA A 253 -12.35 -19.92 18.98
N GLN A 254 -12.76 -21.11 18.53
CA GLN A 254 -12.55 -22.36 19.25
C GLN A 254 -11.05 -22.66 19.45
N TRP A 255 -10.25 -22.55 18.38
CA TRP A 255 -8.80 -22.73 18.47
C TRP A 255 -8.15 -21.73 19.43
N LEU A 256 -8.60 -20.46 19.39
CA LEU A 256 -8.07 -19.41 20.26
C LEU A 256 -8.26 -19.74 21.75
N GLU A 257 -9.43 -20.27 22.12
CA GLU A 257 -9.74 -20.61 23.52
C GLU A 257 -9.09 -21.93 23.97
N GLN A 258 -8.91 -22.89 23.07
CA GLN A 258 -8.46 -24.23 23.43
C GLN A 258 -6.95 -24.45 23.24
N GLU A 259 -6.35 -23.82 22.23
CA GLU A 259 -5.01 -24.15 21.79
C GLU A 259 -4.03 -22.95 21.85
N HIS A 260 -4.52 -21.69 21.84
CA HIS A 260 -3.62 -20.54 21.87
C HIS A 260 -3.05 -20.32 23.29
N PRO A 261 -1.70 -20.30 23.48
CA PRO A 261 -1.09 -20.32 24.80
C PRO A 261 -1.33 -19.05 25.61
N ALA A 262 -1.53 -17.90 24.95
CA ALA A 262 -1.67 -16.60 25.61
C ALA A 262 -2.47 -15.61 24.73
N PRO A 263 -3.80 -15.79 24.56
CA PRO A 263 -4.61 -15.02 23.61
C PRO A 263 -4.74 -13.54 23.97
N ASP A 264 -4.57 -13.16 25.21
CA ASP A 264 -4.78 -11.80 25.73
C ASP A 264 -3.47 -11.05 26.01
N VAL A 265 -2.31 -11.68 25.74
CA VAL A 265 -1.02 -11.01 25.86
C VAL A 265 -0.84 -10.04 24.69
N PRO A 266 -0.65 -8.73 24.96
CA PRO A 266 -0.45 -7.75 23.90
C PRO A 266 0.93 -7.93 23.25
N TYR A 267 0.95 -7.87 21.94
CA TYR A 267 2.16 -7.83 21.11
C TYR A 267 2.26 -6.49 20.40
N GLN A 268 3.44 -5.89 20.48
CA GLN A 268 3.73 -4.63 19.81
C GLN A 268 4.74 -4.87 18.67
N ALA A 269 4.26 -4.75 17.43
CA ALA A 269 5.10 -4.91 16.27
C ALA A 269 5.96 -3.66 16.01
N HIS A 270 7.23 -3.86 15.70
CA HIS A 270 8.07 -2.85 15.09
C HIS A 270 7.88 -2.90 13.57
N VAL A 271 7.48 -1.80 12.98
CA VAL A 271 7.14 -1.71 11.56
C VAL A 271 8.16 -0.87 10.81
N HIS A 272 8.69 -1.43 9.72
CA HIS A 272 9.47 -0.68 8.73
C HIS A 272 8.55 -0.34 7.57
N PHE A 273 8.23 0.93 7.40
CA PHE A 273 7.47 1.40 6.25
C PHE A 273 8.42 1.55 5.07
N SER A 274 8.51 0.50 4.26
CA SER A 274 9.49 0.42 3.18
C SER A 274 8.83 0.47 1.81
N VAL A 275 9.58 0.98 0.82
CA VAL A 275 9.14 1.13 -0.56
C VAL A 275 10.19 0.66 -1.55
N LEU A 276 9.76 0.32 -2.74
CA LEU A 276 10.58 0.27 -3.94
C LEU A 276 10.51 1.65 -4.60
N LEU A 277 11.67 2.29 -4.78
CA LEU A 277 11.82 3.51 -5.56
C LEU A 277 12.33 3.13 -6.95
N ALA A 278 11.52 3.34 -7.97
CA ALA A 278 11.91 3.16 -9.35
C ALA A 278 12.13 4.52 -10.02
N HIS A 279 13.22 4.66 -10.75
CA HIS A 279 13.62 5.88 -11.43
C HIS A 279 13.96 5.62 -12.88
N TRP A 280 13.48 6.46 -13.77
CA TRP A 280 13.84 6.47 -15.18
C TRP A 280 14.70 7.69 -15.48
N PRO A 281 16.05 7.54 -15.50
CA PRO A 281 16.93 8.67 -15.78
C PRO A 281 16.64 9.25 -17.16
N PRO A 282 16.77 10.57 -17.35
CA PRO A 282 16.56 11.18 -18.64
C PRO A 282 17.54 10.57 -19.66
N VAL A 283 17.04 10.31 -20.87
CA VAL A 283 17.89 9.84 -21.97
C VAL A 283 18.96 10.92 -22.19
N ARG A 284 20.23 10.59 -21.88
CA ARG A 284 21.33 11.48 -22.25
C ARG A 284 21.28 11.62 -23.77
N GLN A 285 21.10 12.85 -24.28
CA GLN A 285 21.35 13.13 -25.68
C GLN A 285 22.75 12.59 -26.00
N ARG A 286 22.86 11.57 -26.84
CA ARG A 286 24.13 11.16 -27.39
C ARG A 286 24.66 12.38 -28.11
N ASN A 287 25.71 12.98 -27.60
CA ASN A 287 26.44 13.99 -28.34
C ASN A 287 26.83 13.36 -29.69
N GLU A 288 26.19 13.77 -30.75
CA GLU A 288 26.70 13.58 -32.08
C GLU A 288 28.10 14.18 -32.06
N GLY A 289 29.10 13.31 -32.16
CA GLY A 289 30.49 13.73 -32.21
C GLY A 289 30.68 14.76 -33.33
N PRO A 290 31.67 15.64 -33.22
CA PRO A 290 31.89 16.66 -34.20
C PRO A 290 32.06 15.99 -35.55
N ASN A 291 31.21 16.38 -36.49
CA ASN A 291 31.31 16.03 -37.90
C ASN A 291 32.63 16.63 -38.44
N THR A 292 33.69 15.83 -38.42
CA THR A 292 34.95 16.20 -39.11
C THR A 292 34.73 16.01 -40.61
N GLY A 293 34.28 17.07 -41.25
CA GLY A 293 34.35 17.21 -42.68
C GLY A 293 35.72 17.74 -43.11
#